data_2744d8e9b7bcb116d65f536c0e324c35
#
_entry.id   2744d8e9b7bcb116d65f536c0e324c35
#
_cell.length_a   1.000
_cell.length_b   1.000
_cell.length_c   1.000
_cell.angle_alpha   90.00
_cell.angle_beta   90.00
_cell.angle_gamma   90.00
#
_symmetry.space_group_name_H-M   'P 1'
#
loop_
_entity.id
_entity.type
_entity.pdbx_description
1 polymer ?
#
loop_
_entity_poly.entity_id
_entity_poly.type
_entity_poly.pdbx_seq_one_letter_code
_entity_poly.pdbx_strand_id
1 'polypeptide(L)'
;MAEPFFDGNVLALVKNGIIQDFFADFNSLENDLVGSIFIGEVDRISKDLNSSFIKLPFNKMGFLKGIRNLHSGDKIILQATNYTPIDKALVVTQNISFKGRYVVITSKNNRISFSRNIKEKKRRLELLNILDDFEEVRIKKVGIIFRSLCINSNSEIIINDLKKQLLRYSDVFGNEVNSVCQLVKAPNALEKSYLEWNQFSNQNIIKEKGCFDHYSIWEQILSLRNKIVDLASGGNLIIEKTQAFAAIDINTSKNNSLSSALKVN
;
A
#
# COMPACT_ATOMS: atom_id res chain seq x y z
N MET A 1 15.63 -4.09 -10.11
CA MET A 1 16.35 -3.00 -10.79
C MET A 1 15.91 -1.68 -10.21
N ALA A 2 16.81 -0.73 -10.10
CA ALA A 2 16.52 0.61 -9.60
C ALA A 2 17.28 1.63 -10.44
N GLU A 3 16.61 2.71 -10.85
CA GLU A 3 17.20 3.76 -11.66
C GLU A 3 16.65 5.14 -11.25
N PRO A 4 17.50 6.19 -11.21
CA PRO A 4 17.02 7.56 -11.14
C PRO A 4 16.22 7.91 -12.39
N PHE A 5 15.05 8.54 -12.23
CA PHE A 5 14.22 8.96 -13.33
C PHE A 5 13.60 10.32 -13.01
N PHE A 6 13.91 11.33 -13.83
CA PHE A 6 13.62 12.73 -13.55
C PHE A 6 14.16 13.16 -12.17
N ASP A 7 13.28 13.62 -11.28
CA ASP A 7 13.58 14.07 -9.92
C ASP A 7 13.34 13.01 -8.83
N GLY A 8 13.03 11.77 -9.24
CA GLY A 8 12.73 10.65 -8.35
C GLY A 8 13.47 9.37 -8.69
N ASN A 9 12.93 8.26 -8.28
CA ASN A 9 13.47 6.93 -8.53
C ASN A 9 12.39 5.99 -9.05
N VAL A 10 12.80 5.07 -9.89
CA VAL A 10 11.96 3.97 -10.36
C VAL A 10 12.58 2.65 -9.96
N LEU A 11 11.75 1.72 -9.52
CA LEU A 11 12.17 0.38 -9.14
C LEU A 11 11.26 -0.65 -9.82
N ALA A 12 11.87 -1.64 -10.45
CA ALA A 12 11.16 -2.77 -11.05
C ALA A 12 11.61 -4.09 -10.42
N LEU A 13 10.65 -4.91 -10.05
CA LEU A 13 10.86 -6.31 -9.73
C LEU A 13 10.76 -7.13 -11.01
N VAL A 14 11.87 -7.75 -11.42
CA VAL A 14 11.94 -8.50 -12.69
C VAL A 14 12.24 -9.96 -12.38
N LYS A 15 11.51 -10.87 -13.02
CA LYS A 15 11.73 -12.31 -12.95
C LYS A 15 11.76 -12.88 -14.36
N ASN A 16 12.86 -13.56 -14.72
CA ASN A 16 13.04 -14.12 -16.06
C ASN A 16 12.83 -13.10 -17.20
N GLY A 17 13.33 -11.87 -17.03
CA GLY A 17 13.17 -10.79 -17.98
C GLY A 17 11.80 -10.11 -18.03
N ILE A 18 10.84 -10.55 -17.22
CA ILE A 18 9.46 -10.02 -17.19
C ILE A 18 9.23 -9.23 -15.91
N ILE A 19 8.67 -8.03 -16.02
CA ILE A 19 8.26 -7.20 -14.88
C ILE A 19 7.15 -7.91 -14.12
N GLN A 20 7.35 -8.03 -12.79
CA GLN A 20 6.36 -8.55 -11.85
C GLN A 20 5.68 -7.43 -11.08
N ASP A 21 6.40 -6.35 -10.78
CA ASP A 21 5.91 -5.22 -10.03
C ASP A 21 6.79 -3.98 -10.30
N PHE A 22 6.25 -2.80 -10.06
CA PHE A 22 6.90 -1.52 -10.36
C PHE A 22 6.50 -0.45 -9.36
N PHE A 23 7.49 0.28 -8.85
CA PHE A 23 7.28 1.47 -8.04
C PHE A 23 8.03 2.67 -8.64
N ALA A 24 7.39 3.83 -8.58
CA ALA A 24 7.98 5.10 -8.99
C ALA A 24 7.65 6.17 -7.94
N ASP A 25 8.58 7.05 -7.69
CA ASP A 25 8.38 8.28 -6.94
C ASP A 25 8.96 9.45 -7.75
N PHE A 26 8.18 10.51 -7.78
CA PHE A 26 8.56 11.75 -8.42
C PHE A 26 8.36 12.88 -7.42
N ASN A 27 9.45 13.57 -7.06
CA ASN A 27 9.40 14.63 -6.06
C ASN A 27 8.55 15.83 -6.53
N SER A 28 8.52 16.08 -7.84
CA SER A 28 7.69 17.10 -8.48
C SER A 28 6.19 16.80 -8.49
N LEU A 29 5.82 15.52 -8.38
CA LEU A 29 4.43 15.12 -8.26
C LEU A 29 4.01 15.16 -6.79
N GLU A 30 3.48 16.28 -6.33
CA GLU A 30 2.95 16.50 -4.96
C GLU A 30 1.88 15.48 -4.53
N ASN A 31 1.65 14.43 -5.32
CA ASN A 31 0.44 13.62 -5.27
C ASN A 31 0.61 12.21 -4.70
N ASP A 32 1.82 11.75 -4.40
CA ASP A 32 1.97 10.46 -3.73
C ASP A 32 1.88 10.60 -2.21
N LEU A 33 0.69 10.96 -1.76
CA LEU A 33 0.38 11.09 -0.33
C LEU A 33 -0.16 9.79 0.27
N VAL A 34 -0.32 8.74 -0.52
CA VAL A 34 -0.88 7.46 -0.06
C VAL A 34 0.04 6.80 0.96
N GLY A 35 -0.49 6.60 2.16
CA GLY A 35 0.27 6.12 3.31
C GLY A 35 0.74 7.21 4.26
N SER A 36 0.72 8.49 3.84
CA SER A 36 1.00 9.62 4.73
C SER A 36 0.01 9.70 5.87
N ILE A 37 0.48 10.13 7.04
CA ILE A 37 -0.35 10.38 8.22
C ILE A 37 -0.36 11.87 8.51
N PHE A 38 -1.55 12.41 8.75
CA PHE A 38 -1.80 13.83 8.96
C PHE A 38 -2.58 14.09 10.25
N ILE A 39 -2.41 15.27 10.81
CA ILE A 39 -3.44 15.94 11.58
C ILE A 39 -4.24 16.78 10.62
N GLY A 40 -5.55 16.50 10.50
CA GLY A 40 -6.49 17.29 9.72
C GLY A 40 -7.55 17.90 10.59
N GLU A 41 -8.18 18.98 10.10
CA GLU A 41 -9.29 19.69 10.76
C GLU A 41 -10.59 19.41 10.02
N VAL A 42 -11.64 19.02 10.73
CA VAL A 42 -12.97 18.80 10.17
C VAL A 42 -13.52 20.15 9.67
N ASP A 43 -13.63 20.28 8.35
CA ASP A 43 -14.19 21.46 7.70
C ASP A 43 -15.71 21.44 7.74
N ARG A 44 -16.29 20.39 7.17
CA ARG A 44 -17.76 20.23 7.09
C ARG A 44 -18.16 18.75 7.15
N ILE A 45 -19.36 18.52 7.64
CA ILE A 45 -19.99 17.21 7.73
C ILE A 45 -21.15 17.15 6.74
N SER A 46 -21.17 16.12 5.90
CA SER A 46 -22.26 15.83 4.97
C SER A 46 -23.05 14.63 5.48
N LYS A 47 -24.25 14.89 6.00
CA LYS A 47 -25.13 13.81 6.48
C LYS A 47 -25.62 12.93 5.33
N ASP A 48 -25.91 13.51 4.19
CA ASP A 48 -26.42 12.82 2.99
C ASP A 48 -25.40 11.83 2.43
N LEU A 49 -24.10 12.20 2.47
CA LEU A 49 -23.01 11.34 2.04
C LEU A 49 -22.48 10.44 3.17
N ASN A 50 -22.98 10.56 4.38
CA ASN A 50 -22.43 9.95 5.58
C ASN A 50 -20.89 10.07 5.63
N SER A 51 -20.40 11.30 5.49
CA SER A 51 -18.97 11.58 5.34
C SER A 51 -18.60 12.96 5.89
N SER A 52 -17.31 13.16 6.11
CA SER A 52 -16.73 14.42 6.54
C SER A 52 -15.65 14.88 5.56
N PHE A 53 -15.60 16.18 5.30
CA PHE A 53 -14.52 16.82 4.56
C PHE A 53 -13.54 17.42 5.55
N ILE A 54 -12.25 17.19 5.30
CA ILE A 54 -11.19 17.47 6.24
C ILE A 54 -10.17 18.38 5.56
N LYS A 55 -9.83 19.51 6.17
CA LYS A 55 -8.70 20.34 5.76
C LYS A 55 -7.40 19.60 6.10
N LEU A 56 -6.57 19.40 5.12
CA LEU A 56 -5.26 18.77 5.23
C LEU A 56 -4.16 19.79 4.93
N PRO A 57 -2.89 19.49 5.28
CA PRO A 57 -1.76 20.30 4.83
C PRO A 57 -1.69 20.42 3.30
N PHE A 58 -0.88 21.35 2.81
CA PHE A 58 -0.64 21.57 1.37
C PHE A 58 -1.89 21.97 0.59
N ASN A 59 -2.84 22.66 1.25
CA ASN A 59 -4.10 23.08 0.65
C ASN A 59 -4.93 21.94 0.03
N LYS A 60 -4.81 20.74 0.62
CA LYS A 60 -5.56 19.57 0.17
C LYS A 60 -6.80 19.33 1.03
N MET A 61 -7.80 18.68 0.44
CA MET A 61 -9.01 18.24 1.14
C MET A 61 -9.01 16.73 1.29
N GLY A 62 -9.33 16.26 2.49
CA GLY A 62 -9.56 14.85 2.80
C GLY A 62 -11.05 14.52 2.73
N PHE A 63 -11.37 13.32 2.25
CA PHE A 63 -12.70 12.72 2.31
C PHE A 63 -12.67 11.53 3.28
N LEU A 64 -13.32 11.70 4.42
CA LEU A 64 -13.44 10.69 5.46
C LEU A 64 -14.84 10.08 5.44
N LYS A 65 -14.96 8.79 5.20
CA LYS A 65 -16.23 8.07 5.26
C LYS A 65 -16.68 7.88 6.71
N GLY A 66 -17.92 8.23 7.01
CA GLY A 66 -18.50 8.20 8.34
C GLY A 66 -18.44 9.56 9.04
N ILE A 67 -19.38 9.78 9.97
CA ILE A 67 -19.57 11.04 10.71
C ILE A 67 -19.65 10.82 12.22
N ARG A 68 -19.14 9.71 12.73
CA ARG A 68 -19.31 9.36 14.14
C ARG A 68 -18.60 10.36 15.06
N ASN A 69 -19.39 11.06 15.88
CA ASN A 69 -18.89 11.95 16.95
C ASN A 69 -17.86 13.00 16.48
N LEU A 70 -18.01 13.53 15.27
CA LEU A 70 -17.17 14.58 14.74
C LEU A 70 -17.96 15.90 14.66
N HIS A 71 -17.27 17.01 14.95
CA HIS A 71 -17.78 18.37 14.82
C HIS A 71 -16.85 19.19 13.93
N SER A 72 -17.38 20.21 13.28
CA SER A 72 -16.55 21.17 12.54
C SER A 72 -15.55 21.83 13.49
N GLY A 73 -14.29 21.90 13.06
CA GLY A 73 -13.16 22.39 13.87
C GLY A 73 -12.41 21.29 14.65
N ASP A 74 -12.95 20.07 14.76
CA ASP A 74 -12.25 18.98 15.41
C ASP A 74 -10.95 18.65 14.66
N LYS A 75 -9.85 18.49 15.40
CA LYS A 75 -8.57 18.04 14.85
C LYS A 75 -8.40 16.56 15.10
N ILE A 76 -8.13 15.82 14.05
CA ILE A 76 -8.06 14.36 14.08
C ILE A 76 -6.86 13.83 13.29
N ILE A 77 -6.34 12.67 13.75
CA ILE A 77 -5.27 11.96 13.05
C ILE A 77 -5.88 11.08 11.95
N LEU A 78 -5.33 11.20 10.77
CA LEU A 78 -5.84 10.55 9.54
C LEU A 78 -4.69 9.98 8.71
N GLN A 79 -4.96 8.92 7.97
CA GLN A 79 -4.05 8.35 6.99
C GLN A 79 -4.68 8.34 5.61
N ALA A 80 -3.92 8.78 4.61
CA ALA A 80 -4.31 8.65 3.20
C ALA A 80 -4.26 7.19 2.75
N THR A 81 -5.32 6.72 2.08
CA THR A 81 -5.45 5.29 1.74
C THR A 81 -5.40 4.99 0.25
N ASN A 82 -5.92 5.86 -0.58
CA ASN A 82 -6.08 5.61 -2.01
C ASN A 82 -5.57 6.75 -2.85
N TYR A 83 -5.10 6.43 -4.05
CA TYR A 83 -4.87 7.42 -5.09
C TYR A 83 -6.20 8.03 -5.52
N THR A 84 -6.22 9.34 -5.59
CA THR A 84 -7.37 10.10 -6.10
C THR A 84 -6.91 11.04 -7.21
N PRO A 85 -7.73 11.30 -8.23
CA PRO A 85 -7.45 12.36 -9.21
C PRO A 85 -7.20 13.70 -8.51
N ILE A 86 -6.41 14.55 -9.13
CA ILE A 86 -5.93 15.85 -8.57
C ILE A 86 -7.10 16.76 -8.13
N ASP A 87 -8.20 16.70 -8.86
CA ASP A 87 -9.43 17.47 -8.66
C ASP A 87 -10.35 16.91 -7.56
N LYS A 88 -10.03 15.77 -6.98
CA LYS A 88 -10.85 15.11 -5.95
C LYS A 88 -10.20 15.13 -4.58
N ALA A 89 -11.04 15.15 -3.54
CA ALA A 89 -10.59 15.03 -2.16
C ALA A 89 -9.89 13.70 -1.91
N LEU A 90 -8.75 13.73 -1.20
CA LEU A 90 -7.94 12.57 -0.85
C LEU A 90 -8.72 11.65 0.10
N VAL A 91 -8.87 10.39 -0.25
CA VAL A 91 -9.55 9.42 0.63
C VAL A 91 -8.70 9.14 1.86
N VAL A 92 -9.27 9.42 3.03
CA VAL A 92 -8.58 9.28 4.32
C VAL A 92 -9.34 8.39 5.28
N THR A 93 -8.62 7.85 6.27
CA THR A 93 -9.19 7.00 7.33
C THR A 93 -8.61 7.36 8.69
N GLN A 94 -9.38 7.18 9.77
CA GLN A 94 -8.90 7.22 11.14
C GLN A 94 -8.30 5.87 11.59
N ASN A 95 -8.41 4.82 10.79
CA ASN A 95 -7.77 3.54 11.06
C ASN A 95 -6.33 3.58 10.58
N ILE A 96 -5.46 4.12 11.43
CA ILE A 96 -4.04 4.30 11.10
C ILE A 96 -3.33 2.95 11.13
N SER A 97 -2.53 2.68 10.11
CA SER A 97 -1.73 1.47 9.99
C SER A 97 -0.24 1.80 9.82
N PHE A 98 0.58 1.19 10.65
CA PHE A 98 2.05 1.28 10.60
C PHE A 98 2.57 -0.01 9.98
N LYS A 99 2.85 0.06 8.69
CA LYS A 99 3.24 -1.11 7.89
C LYS A 99 4.74 -1.32 7.99
N GLY A 100 5.11 -2.45 8.61
CA GLY A 100 6.46 -2.99 8.61
C GLY A 100 6.61 -4.09 7.56
N ARG A 101 7.81 -4.66 7.47
CA ARG A 101 8.12 -5.77 6.57
C ARG A 101 7.46 -7.08 7.03
N TYR A 102 7.45 -7.32 8.32
CA TYR A 102 6.96 -8.55 8.95
C TYR A 102 5.64 -8.35 9.69
N VAL A 103 5.42 -7.17 10.24
CA VAL A 103 4.22 -6.86 11.02
C VAL A 103 3.55 -5.58 10.55
N VAL A 104 2.22 -5.51 10.74
CA VAL A 104 1.46 -4.26 10.63
C VAL A 104 0.80 -4.00 11.95
N ILE A 105 0.98 -2.79 12.49
CA ILE A 105 0.27 -2.31 13.66
C ILE A 105 -0.90 -1.45 13.22
N THR A 106 -2.07 -1.64 13.82
CA THR A 106 -3.27 -0.86 13.52
C THR A 106 -3.81 -0.17 14.77
N SER A 107 -4.27 1.07 14.63
CA SER A 107 -4.82 1.85 15.75
C SER A 107 -6.25 1.45 16.13
N LYS A 108 -6.97 0.81 15.24
CA LYS A 108 -8.30 0.25 15.49
C LYS A 108 -8.21 -1.27 15.50
N ASN A 109 -8.98 -1.91 16.37
CA ASN A 109 -9.03 -3.36 16.58
C ASN A 109 -7.78 -3.92 17.28
N ASN A 110 -7.88 -4.14 18.57
CA ASN A 110 -6.89 -4.84 19.38
C ASN A 110 -6.83 -6.37 19.08
N ARG A 111 -6.96 -6.74 17.80
CA ARG A 111 -6.95 -8.14 17.36
C ARG A 111 -5.58 -8.51 16.82
N ILE A 112 -5.12 -9.70 17.17
CA ILE A 112 -3.97 -10.33 16.57
C ILE A 112 -4.47 -11.16 15.38
N SER A 113 -3.88 -10.94 14.23
CA SER A 113 -4.25 -11.59 12.97
C SER A 113 -3.01 -12.09 12.23
N PHE A 114 -3.20 -13.06 11.33
CA PHE A 114 -2.14 -13.65 10.55
C PHE A 114 -2.48 -13.55 9.05
N SER A 115 -1.46 -13.37 8.23
CA SER A 115 -1.60 -13.56 6.79
C SER A 115 -2.20 -14.94 6.49
N ARG A 116 -3.06 -15.00 5.47
CA ARG A 116 -3.68 -16.27 5.02
C ARG A 116 -2.64 -17.34 4.64
N ASN A 117 -1.44 -16.92 4.29
CA ASN A 117 -0.34 -17.82 3.92
C ASN A 117 0.31 -18.50 5.13
N ILE A 118 0.15 -17.97 6.36
CA ILE A 118 0.64 -18.59 7.59
C ILE A 118 -0.39 -19.64 8.04
N LYS A 119 -0.30 -20.86 7.48
CA LYS A 119 -1.28 -21.94 7.72
C LYS A 119 -0.89 -22.82 8.91
N GLU A 120 0.40 -22.96 9.19
CA GLU A 120 0.94 -23.85 10.21
C GLU A 120 0.61 -23.36 11.62
N LYS A 121 -0.08 -24.19 12.40
CA LYS A 121 -0.49 -23.84 13.78
C LYS A 121 0.72 -23.61 14.69
N LYS A 122 1.77 -24.43 14.56
CA LYS A 122 3.01 -24.30 15.33
C LYS A 122 3.62 -22.90 15.11
N ARG A 123 3.74 -22.48 13.84
CA ARG A 123 4.29 -21.16 13.52
C ARG A 123 3.45 -20.01 14.09
N ARG A 124 2.13 -20.12 14.06
CA ARG A 124 1.25 -19.12 14.69
C ARG A 124 1.46 -19.04 16.20
N LEU A 125 1.65 -20.15 16.89
CA LEU A 125 1.94 -20.16 18.34
C LEU A 125 3.30 -19.51 18.63
N GLU A 126 4.35 -19.82 17.85
CA GLU A 126 5.66 -19.17 17.98
C GLU A 126 5.55 -17.64 17.83
N LEU A 127 4.75 -17.17 16.86
CA LEU A 127 4.53 -15.74 16.63
C LEU A 127 3.71 -15.08 17.75
N LEU A 128 2.78 -15.82 18.38
CA LEU A 128 2.05 -15.33 19.56
C LEU A 128 2.97 -15.19 20.77
N ASN A 129 3.85 -16.16 20.99
CA ASN A 129 4.80 -16.12 22.10
C ASN A 129 5.74 -14.90 22.02
N ILE A 130 6.05 -14.41 20.81
CA ILE A 130 6.79 -13.14 20.66
C ILE A 130 6.08 -11.98 21.36
N LEU A 131 4.75 -11.96 21.36
CA LEU A 131 3.98 -10.86 21.93
C LEU A 131 3.88 -10.89 23.45
N ASP A 132 4.21 -12.01 24.10
CA ASP A 132 4.16 -12.12 25.56
C ASP A 132 5.15 -11.17 26.23
N ASP A 133 6.27 -10.86 25.56
CA ASP A 133 7.27 -9.91 26.04
C ASP A 133 6.89 -8.43 25.78
N PHE A 134 5.75 -8.18 25.10
CA PHE A 134 5.32 -6.84 24.71
C PHE A 134 4.05 -6.41 25.47
N GLU A 135 4.20 -6.04 26.72
CA GLU A 135 3.09 -5.50 27.52
C GLU A 135 2.44 -4.27 26.90
N GLU A 136 3.22 -3.45 26.17
CA GLU A 136 2.75 -2.28 25.43
C GLU A 136 1.62 -2.60 24.45
N VAL A 137 1.62 -3.76 23.84
CA VAL A 137 0.59 -4.19 22.89
C VAL A 137 -0.78 -4.29 23.58
N ARG A 138 -0.78 -4.80 24.81
CA ARG A 138 -2.00 -4.93 25.63
C ARG A 138 -2.47 -3.57 26.14
N ILE A 139 -1.55 -2.74 26.65
CA ILE A 139 -1.86 -1.43 27.22
C ILE A 139 -2.40 -0.48 26.14
N LYS A 140 -1.73 -0.42 25.00
CA LYS A 140 -2.12 0.49 23.90
C LYS A 140 -3.32 0.00 23.09
N LYS A 141 -3.81 -1.21 23.33
CA LYS A 141 -4.94 -1.84 22.60
C LYS A 141 -4.77 -1.77 21.09
N VAL A 142 -3.55 -2.00 20.59
CA VAL A 142 -3.26 -2.00 19.17
C VAL A 142 -3.54 -3.35 18.55
N GLY A 143 -3.97 -3.35 17.27
CA GLY A 143 -4.06 -4.57 16.49
C GLY A 143 -2.73 -4.91 15.84
N ILE A 144 -2.45 -6.21 15.71
CA ILE A 144 -1.23 -6.71 15.05
C ILE A 144 -1.62 -7.68 13.96
N ILE A 145 -0.98 -7.53 12.80
CA ILE A 145 -1.12 -8.44 11.67
C ILE A 145 0.27 -8.96 11.32
N PHE A 146 0.51 -10.26 11.49
CA PHE A 146 1.71 -10.92 11.03
C PHE A 146 1.62 -11.18 9.52
N ARG A 147 2.60 -10.68 8.76
CA ARG A 147 2.65 -10.79 7.30
C ARG A 147 3.25 -12.13 6.86
N SER A 148 3.06 -12.48 5.58
CA SER A 148 3.53 -13.75 5.00
C SER A 148 5.03 -14.01 5.16
N LEU A 149 5.85 -12.96 5.18
CA LEU A 149 7.29 -13.08 5.41
C LEU A 149 7.66 -13.68 6.77
N CYS A 150 6.75 -13.64 7.75
CA CYS A 150 6.98 -14.29 9.05
C CYS A 150 7.08 -15.82 8.96
N ILE A 151 6.68 -16.46 7.83
CA ILE A 151 6.67 -17.92 7.72
C ILE A 151 8.07 -18.49 7.99
N ASN A 152 9.10 -17.97 7.32
CA ASN A 152 10.46 -18.51 7.34
C ASN A 152 11.46 -17.56 8.00
N SER A 153 11.01 -16.50 8.67
CA SER A 153 11.90 -15.50 9.25
C SER A 153 12.24 -15.80 10.69
N ASN A 154 13.45 -15.41 11.11
CA ASN A 154 13.87 -15.49 12.49
C ASN A 154 13.02 -14.57 13.39
N SER A 155 12.75 -15.02 14.60
CA SER A 155 11.97 -14.26 15.60
C SER A 155 12.61 -12.90 15.93
N GLU A 156 13.93 -12.82 15.99
CA GLU A 156 14.64 -11.57 16.27
C GLU A 156 14.35 -10.46 15.26
N ILE A 157 14.32 -10.79 13.97
CA ILE A 157 14.01 -9.83 12.91
C ILE A 157 12.56 -9.36 13.02
N ILE A 158 11.63 -10.27 13.36
CA ILE A 158 10.22 -9.96 13.57
C ILE A 158 10.04 -9.03 14.78
N ILE A 159 10.75 -9.33 15.88
CA ILE A 159 10.77 -8.51 17.10
C ILE A 159 11.27 -7.10 16.80
N ASN A 160 12.36 -6.98 16.06
CA ASN A 160 12.94 -5.68 15.69
C ASN A 160 11.96 -4.85 14.83
N ASP A 161 11.28 -5.49 13.87
CA ASP A 161 10.25 -4.81 13.07
C ASP A 161 9.06 -4.39 13.94
N LEU A 162 8.60 -5.26 14.85
CA LEU A 162 7.53 -4.95 15.80
C LEU A 162 7.88 -3.73 16.67
N LYS A 163 9.07 -3.71 17.28
CA LYS A 163 9.57 -2.58 18.08
C LYS A 163 9.56 -1.29 17.27
N LYS A 164 10.06 -1.34 16.02
CA LYS A 164 10.09 -0.19 15.13
C LYS A 164 8.68 0.35 14.85
N GLN A 165 7.71 -0.51 14.59
CA GLN A 165 6.34 -0.06 14.32
C GLN A 165 5.63 0.44 15.59
N LEU A 166 5.92 -0.12 16.77
CA LEU A 166 5.40 0.37 18.05
C LEU A 166 5.95 1.76 18.40
N LEU A 167 7.23 2.02 18.11
CA LEU A 167 7.82 3.36 18.26
C LEU A 167 7.11 4.36 17.34
N ARG A 168 6.94 4.04 16.06
CA ARG A 168 6.20 4.91 15.11
C ARG A 168 4.76 5.19 15.56
N TYR A 169 4.10 4.18 16.13
CA TYR A 169 2.78 4.36 16.73
C TYR A 169 2.84 5.36 17.89
N SER A 170 3.80 5.21 18.80
CA SER A 170 3.97 6.09 19.94
C SER A 170 4.28 7.52 19.53
N ASP A 171 5.13 7.71 18.52
CA ASP A 171 5.47 9.03 17.99
C ASP A 171 4.26 9.76 17.41
N VAL A 172 3.36 9.03 16.76
CA VAL A 172 2.15 9.63 16.16
C VAL A 172 1.08 9.92 17.20
N PHE A 173 0.84 9.01 18.15
CA PHE A 173 -0.24 9.14 19.13
C PHE A 173 0.18 9.71 20.48
N GLY A 174 1.47 9.87 20.74
CA GLY A 174 2.01 10.46 21.96
C GLY A 174 2.07 11.99 21.94
N ASN A 175 1.89 12.62 20.79
CA ASN A 175 1.93 14.07 20.64
C ASN A 175 0.53 14.69 20.70
N GLU A 176 0.47 15.94 21.18
CA GLU A 176 -0.77 16.71 21.17
C GLU A 176 -1.18 17.10 19.75
N VAL A 177 -2.48 17.01 19.48
CA VAL A 177 -3.10 17.29 18.16
C VAL A 177 -3.45 18.79 18.09
N ASN A 178 -2.45 19.67 17.92
CA ASN A 178 -2.64 21.11 18.06
C ASN A 178 -2.75 21.89 16.75
N SER A 179 -2.19 21.38 15.66
CA SER A 179 -2.19 22.06 14.35
C SER A 179 -2.32 21.10 13.18
N VAL A 180 -2.87 21.58 12.08
CA VAL A 180 -2.97 20.83 10.82
C VAL A 180 -1.55 20.67 10.25
N CYS A 181 -1.05 19.44 10.20
CA CYS A 181 0.29 19.13 9.70
C CYS A 181 0.41 17.70 9.19
N GLN A 182 1.51 17.41 8.49
CA GLN A 182 1.89 16.04 8.12
C GLN A 182 2.78 15.45 9.22
N LEU A 183 2.33 14.38 9.85
CA LEU A 183 3.08 13.66 10.90
C LEU A 183 4.07 12.65 10.30
N VAL A 184 3.63 11.92 9.26
CA VAL A 184 4.44 10.89 8.61
C VAL A 184 4.30 11.05 7.10
N LYS A 185 5.43 11.11 6.41
CA LYS A 185 5.48 11.12 4.95
C LYS A 185 5.18 9.72 4.39
N ALA A 186 4.55 9.67 3.21
CA ALA A 186 4.37 8.43 2.46
C ALA A 186 5.71 7.74 2.19
N PRO A 187 5.77 6.40 2.19
CA PRO A 187 6.98 5.68 1.84
C PRO A 187 7.34 5.93 0.36
N ASN A 188 8.62 6.18 0.10
CA ASN A 188 9.14 6.31 -1.27
C ASN A 188 9.19 4.95 -1.99
N ALA A 189 9.55 4.94 -3.29
CA ALA A 189 9.59 3.72 -4.11
C ALA A 189 10.52 2.64 -3.53
N LEU A 190 11.67 3.03 -2.98
CA LEU A 190 12.60 2.11 -2.34
C LEU A 190 12.02 1.51 -1.05
N GLU A 191 11.41 2.33 -0.22
CA GLU A 191 10.74 1.89 1.01
C GLU A 191 9.54 0.99 0.69
N LYS A 192 8.72 1.35 -0.33
CA LYS A 192 7.62 0.51 -0.81
C LYS A 192 8.13 -0.85 -1.28
N SER A 193 9.19 -0.88 -2.10
CA SER A 193 9.78 -2.13 -2.58
C SER A 193 10.31 -3.00 -1.45
N TYR A 194 10.97 -2.42 -0.47
CA TYR A 194 11.42 -3.13 0.74
C TYR A 194 10.25 -3.73 1.53
N LEU A 195 9.16 -3.00 1.65
CA LEU A 195 7.99 -3.45 2.41
C LEU A 195 7.18 -4.52 1.67
N GLU A 196 7.10 -4.46 0.33
CA GLU A 196 6.18 -5.29 -0.44
C GLU A 196 6.84 -6.50 -1.10
N TRP A 197 8.09 -6.36 -1.54
CA TRP A 197 8.73 -7.46 -2.28
C TRP A 197 9.39 -8.46 -1.35
N ASN A 198 8.90 -9.70 -1.37
CA ASN A 198 9.41 -10.78 -0.53
C ASN A 198 10.90 -11.06 -0.74
N GLN A 199 11.37 -10.93 -1.98
CA GLN A 199 12.75 -11.23 -2.38
C GLN A 199 13.64 -9.98 -2.40
N PHE A 200 13.21 -8.89 -1.77
CA PHE A 200 14.02 -7.68 -1.72
C PHE A 200 15.30 -7.91 -0.94
N SER A 201 16.43 -7.70 -1.61
CA SER A 201 17.77 -7.68 -1.00
C SER A 201 18.57 -6.55 -1.63
N ASN A 202 19.18 -5.70 -0.81
CA ASN A 202 20.04 -4.62 -1.30
C ASN A 202 21.21 -5.11 -2.16
N GLN A 203 21.65 -6.35 -1.96
CA GLN A 203 22.75 -6.97 -2.71
C GLN A 203 22.35 -7.36 -4.14
N ASN A 204 21.06 -7.55 -4.40
CA ASN A 204 20.56 -8.02 -5.69
C ASN A 204 19.93 -6.87 -6.52
N ILE A 205 20.14 -5.62 -6.14
CA ILE A 205 19.62 -4.47 -6.89
C ILE A 205 20.62 -4.06 -7.96
N ILE A 206 20.24 -4.17 -9.23
CA ILE A 206 20.98 -3.56 -10.34
C ILE A 206 20.67 -2.06 -10.29
N LYS A 207 21.71 -1.23 -10.13
CA LYS A 207 21.63 0.24 -10.01
C LYS A 207 22.39 0.96 -11.12
N GLU A 208 22.53 0.34 -12.26
CA GLU A 208 23.23 0.91 -13.42
C GLU A 208 22.33 1.91 -14.12
N LYS A 209 22.87 3.08 -14.47
CA LYS A 209 22.16 4.07 -15.29
C LYS A 209 21.84 3.47 -16.65
N GLY A 210 20.59 3.60 -17.10
CA GLY A 210 20.11 3.01 -18.35
C GLY A 210 19.79 1.52 -18.26
N CYS A 211 19.73 0.92 -17.04
CA CYS A 211 19.38 -0.49 -16.90
C CYS A 211 17.95 -0.79 -17.36
N PHE A 212 17.03 0.17 -17.25
CA PHE A 212 15.65 0.00 -17.71
C PHE A 212 15.57 -0.09 -19.24
N ASP A 213 16.37 0.70 -19.96
CA ASP A 213 16.48 0.59 -21.43
C ASP A 213 17.20 -0.71 -21.82
N HIS A 214 18.35 -1.00 -21.19
CA HIS A 214 19.14 -2.18 -21.49
C HIS A 214 18.36 -3.50 -21.36
N TYR A 215 17.47 -3.59 -20.39
CA TYR A 215 16.63 -4.78 -20.15
C TYR A 215 15.21 -4.64 -20.69
N SER A 216 14.94 -3.68 -21.56
CA SER A 216 13.62 -3.41 -22.17
C SER A 216 12.48 -3.29 -21.13
N ILE A 217 12.79 -2.68 -20.01
CA ILE A 217 11.82 -2.49 -18.92
C ILE A 217 10.82 -1.40 -19.28
N TRP A 218 11.29 -0.31 -19.92
CA TRP A 218 10.42 0.77 -20.35
C TRP A 218 9.41 0.32 -21.40
N GLU A 219 9.81 -0.51 -22.36
CA GLU A 219 8.90 -1.08 -23.36
C GLU A 219 7.80 -1.91 -22.70
N GLN A 220 8.16 -2.72 -21.69
CA GLN A 220 7.18 -3.50 -20.95
C GLN A 220 6.22 -2.58 -20.18
N ILE A 221 6.70 -1.53 -19.49
CA ILE A 221 5.86 -0.55 -18.79
C ILE A 221 4.93 0.16 -19.77
N LEU A 222 5.44 0.59 -20.92
CA LEU A 222 4.63 1.24 -21.94
C LEU A 222 3.54 0.29 -22.49
N SER A 223 3.87 -0.99 -22.66
CA SER A 223 2.89 -2.00 -23.11
C SER A 223 1.71 -2.19 -22.16
N LEU A 224 1.90 -1.94 -20.83
CA LEU A 224 0.81 -1.97 -19.86
C LEU A 224 -0.27 -0.88 -20.09
N ARG A 225 0.02 0.12 -20.91
CA ARG A 225 -0.98 1.14 -21.32
C ARG A 225 -1.87 0.68 -22.46
N ASN A 226 -1.54 -0.43 -23.11
CA ASN A 226 -2.34 -0.98 -24.19
C ASN A 226 -3.66 -1.52 -23.60
N LYS A 227 -4.76 -1.21 -24.26
CA LYS A 227 -6.06 -1.77 -23.90
C LYS A 227 -6.17 -3.25 -24.20
N ILE A 228 -5.41 -3.73 -25.18
CA ILE A 228 -5.43 -5.11 -25.67
C ILE A 228 -4.24 -5.85 -25.09
N VAL A 229 -4.51 -6.98 -24.46
CA VAL A 229 -3.51 -7.88 -23.87
C VAL A 229 -3.67 -9.25 -24.54
N ASP A 230 -2.66 -9.65 -25.33
CA ASP A 230 -2.64 -10.94 -25.98
C ASP A 230 -2.43 -12.08 -24.95
N LEU A 231 -3.16 -13.17 -25.10
CA LEU A 231 -3.10 -14.34 -24.23
C LEU A 231 -2.19 -15.42 -24.84
N ALA A 232 -1.36 -16.05 -24.01
CA ALA A 232 -0.44 -17.11 -24.44
C ALA A 232 -1.17 -18.32 -25.06
N SER A 233 -2.42 -18.55 -24.68
CA SER A 233 -3.31 -19.59 -25.21
C SER A 233 -3.99 -19.23 -26.54
N GLY A 234 -3.74 -18.03 -27.06
CA GLY A 234 -4.45 -17.43 -28.19
C GLY A 234 -5.68 -16.63 -27.73
N GLY A 235 -6.05 -15.62 -28.51
CA GLY A 235 -7.05 -14.64 -28.13
C GLY A 235 -6.47 -13.45 -27.41
N ASN A 236 -7.34 -12.56 -26.93
CA ASN A 236 -6.92 -11.36 -26.21
C ASN A 236 -7.96 -10.89 -25.18
N LEU A 237 -7.49 -10.09 -24.23
CA LEU A 237 -8.33 -9.31 -23.32
C LEU A 237 -8.35 -7.88 -23.81
N ILE A 238 -9.53 -7.26 -23.83
CA ILE A 238 -9.69 -5.82 -24.02
C ILE A 238 -10.09 -5.23 -22.68
N ILE A 239 -9.23 -4.37 -22.11
CA ILE A 239 -9.43 -3.75 -20.80
C ILE A 239 -9.67 -2.26 -20.98
N GLU A 240 -10.87 -1.80 -20.65
CA GLU A 240 -11.26 -0.40 -20.75
C GLU A 240 -11.66 0.15 -19.39
N LYS A 241 -10.98 1.21 -18.96
CA LYS A 241 -11.30 1.93 -17.74
C LYS A 241 -12.30 3.05 -18.05
N THR A 242 -13.48 2.95 -17.48
CA THR A 242 -14.48 4.03 -17.46
C THR A 242 -14.38 4.84 -16.17
N GLN A 243 -15.23 5.85 -16.01
CA GLN A 243 -15.27 6.63 -14.76
C GLN A 243 -15.75 5.81 -13.54
N ALA A 244 -16.60 4.82 -13.75
CA ALA A 244 -17.27 4.08 -12.67
C ALA A 244 -16.75 2.64 -12.50
N PHE A 245 -16.26 1.99 -13.56
CA PHE A 245 -15.82 0.59 -13.55
C PHE A 245 -14.75 0.33 -14.60
N ALA A 246 -14.11 -0.82 -14.54
CA ALA A 246 -13.29 -1.36 -15.62
C ALA A 246 -14.10 -2.42 -16.37
N ALA A 247 -14.30 -2.22 -17.68
CA ALA A 247 -14.89 -3.21 -18.57
C ALA A 247 -13.77 -4.14 -19.08
N ILE A 248 -13.99 -5.44 -19.01
CA ILE A 248 -13.08 -6.45 -19.55
C ILE A 248 -13.85 -7.31 -20.52
N ASP A 249 -13.42 -7.32 -21.77
CA ASP A 249 -13.93 -8.22 -22.81
C ASP A 249 -12.88 -9.29 -23.14
N ILE A 250 -13.31 -10.52 -23.34
CA ILE A 250 -12.44 -11.67 -23.59
C ILE A 250 -12.74 -12.25 -24.97
N ASN A 251 -11.76 -12.13 -25.83
CA ASN A 251 -11.84 -12.67 -27.18
C ASN A 251 -11.04 -13.97 -27.31
N THR A 252 -11.73 -15.09 -27.52
CA THR A 252 -11.15 -16.43 -27.57
C THR A 252 -10.51 -16.80 -28.91
N SER A 253 -10.45 -15.86 -29.87
CA SER A 253 -9.88 -16.07 -31.20
C SER A 253 -10.58 -17.20 -32.00
N LYS A 254 -9.85 -17.94 -32.82
CA LYS A 254 -10.38 -18.98 -33.72
C LYS A 254 -10.75 -20.30 -33.04
N ASN A 255 -10.81 -20.36 -31.73
CA ASN A 255 -11.15 -21.57 -31.00
C ASN A 255 -12.68 -21.81 -31.02
N ASN A 256 -13.15 -22.60 -31.98
CA ASN A 256 -14.57 -22.86 -32.22
C ASN A 256 -15.20 -23.90 -31.26
N SER A 257 -14.49 -24.41 -30.26
CA SER A 257 -15.03 -25.36 -29.30
C SER A 257 -15.12 -24.76 -27.90
N LEU A 258 -16.23 -25.03 -27.20
CA LEU A 258 -16.46 -24.63 -25.81
C LEU A 258 -15.30 -25.05 -24.87
N SER A 259 -14.73 -26.25 -25.09
CA SER A 259 -13.63 -26.78 -24.31
C SER A 259 -12.31 -26.03 -24.53
N SER A 260 -12.08 -25.49 -25.74
CA SER A 260 -10.91 -24.66 -26.05
C SER A 260 -11.10 -23.25 -25.54
N ALA A 261 -12.29 -22.68 -25.63
CA ALA A 261 -12.63 -21.37 -25.08
C ALA A 261 -12.46 -21.32 -23.56
N LEU A 262 -12.88 -22.37 -22.84
CA LEU A 262 -12.71 -22.50 -21.38
C LEU A 262 -11.24 -22.61 -20.92
N LYS A 263 -10.32 -23.01 -21.80
CA LYS A 263 -8.89 -23.06 -21.49
C LYS A 263 -8.19 -21.72 -21.71
N VAL A 264 -8.81 -20.82 -22.46
CA VAL A 264 -8.33 -19.46 -22.73
C VAL A 264 -8.79 -18.51 -21.63
N ASN A 265 -9.95 -18.76 -21.07
CA ASN A 265 -10.52 -18.02 -19.93
C ASN A 265 -9.97 -18.56 -18.59
#